data_7b175c7ac49038f9e0c158753b6e524d
#
_entry.id   7b175c7ac49038f9e0c158753b6e524d
#
_cell.length_a   1.000
_cell.length_b   1.000
_cell.length_c   1.000
_cell.angle_alpha   90.00
_cell.angle_beta   90.00
_cell.angle_gamma   90.00
#
_symmetry.space_group_name_H-M   'P 1'
#
loop_
_entity.id
_entity.type
_entity.pdbx_description
1 polymer ?
#
loop_
_entity_poly.entity_id
_entity_poly.type
_entity_poly.pdbx_seq_one_letter_code
_entity_poly.pdbx_strand_id
1 'polypeptide(L)'
;VTDGAKVANIVLFWADRIPSDWQPIAAGKSLRVAAEVPVNFGDPRREETKSEQSVVVSGYGAVVVSNDYRNTSLLSGGTGVALIDQAMNGAIVLMSGTTKVQPWGVQKFTWDKASRQLKSAWVNTQVSCPNAIPTVSEASQRFYCVGAYLGSWTIESLDWRTGGGHFRKFMGMLPRYNSFYASTQLTGDGGLIYGSFDGAVYVPAAH
;
A
#
# COMPACT_ATOMS: atom_id res chain seq x y z
N VAL A 1 10.80 -0.14 -4.45
CA VAL A 1 10.06 0.24 -5.67
C VAL A 1 11.07 0.78 -6.64
N THR A 2 11.25 0.14 -7.78
CA THR A 2 12.17 0.62 -8.81
C THR A 2 11.44 1.68 -9.63
N ASP A 3 11.90 2.91 -9.54
CA ASP A 3 11.47 3.99 -10.39
C ASP A 3 11.75 3.60 -11.86
N GLY A 4 10.72 3.66 -12.71
CA GLY A 4 10.80 3.26 -14.10
C GLY A 4 10.41 1.82 -14.45
N ALA A 5 10.13 0.96 -13.46
CA ALA A 5 9.55 -0.35 -13.76
C ALA A 5 8.04 -0.22 -13.99
N LYS A 6 7.51 -0.84 -15.04
CA LYS A 6 6.07 -0.86 -15.29
C LYS A 6 5.32 -1.62 -14.19
N VAL A 7 5.89 -2.70 -13.67
CA VAL A 7 5.34 -3.48 -12.55
C VAL A 7 6.31 -3.43 -11.40
N ALA A 8 5.82 -3.04 -10.22
CA ALA A 8 6.62 -3.06 -8.99
C ALA A 8 6.87 -4.51 -8.55
N ASN A 9 8.06 -4.76 -8.00
CA ASN A 9 8.40 -6.03 -7.36
C ASN A 9 8.55 -5.85 -5.85
N ILE A 10 8.09 -6.85 -5.10
CA ILE A 10 8.53 -7.02 -3.73
C ILE A 10 9.81 -7.86 -3.75
N VAL A 11 10.85 -7.35 -3.08
CA VAL A 11 12.16 -8.00 -3.00
C VAL A 11 12.47 -8.31 -1.54
N LEU A 12 12.82 -9.55 -1.28
CA LEU A 12 13.27 -10.02 0.04
C LEU A 12 14.78 -10.21 0.02
N PHE A 13 15.45 -9.76 1.07
CA PHE A 13 16.89 -9.89 1.23
C PHE A 13 17.24 -10.70 2.47
N TRP A 14 18.32 -11.46 2.38
CA TRP A 14 19.02 -11.97 3.56
C TRP A 14 19.66 -10.80 4.31
N ALA A 15 19.18 -10.49 5.50
CA ALA A 15 19.67 -9.36 6.29
C ALA A 15 21.06 -9.65 6.87
N ASP A 16 21.20 -10.82 7.49
CA ASP A 16 22.41 -11.20 8.22
C ASP A 16 23.23 -12.21 7.41
N ARG A 17 23.08 -13.48 7.74
CA ARG A 17 23.84 -14.57 7.14
C ARG A 17 23.11 -15.16 5.93
N ILE A 18 23.77 -15.19 4.79
CA ILE A 18 23.30 -15.93 3.63
C ILE A 18 23.48 -17.43 3.92
N PRO A 19 22.46 -18.28 3.73
CA PRO A 19 22.63 -19.73 3.85
C PRO A 19 23.74 -20.24 2.95
N SER A 20 24.57 -21.16 3.45
CA SER A 20 25.75 -21.66 2.71
C SER A 20 25.40 -22.43 1.43
N ASP A 21 24.19 -22.97 1.38
CA ASP A 21 23.63 -23.70 0.24
C ASP A 21 22.81 -22.79 -0.71
N TRP A 22 22.76 -21.45 -0.44
CA TRP A 22 22.00 -20.52 -1.25
C TRP A 22 22.70 -20.20 -2.56
N GLN A 23 21.94 -20.14 -3.63
CA GLN A 23 22.38 -19.71 -4.95
C GLN A 23 21.59 -18.46 -5.38
N PRO A 24 22.14 -17.61 -6.27
CA PRO A 24 21.40 -16.50 -6.83
C PRO A 24 20.07 -16.96 -7.43
N ILE A 25 18.98 -16.20 -7.19
CA ILE A 25 17.64 -16.53 -7.73
C ILE A 25 17.57 -16.48 -9.27
N ALA A 26 18.51 -15.77 -9.90
CA ALA A 26 18.67 -15.71 -11.34
C ALA A 26 20.09 -15.23 -11.69
N ALA A 27 20.52 -15.46 -12.93
CA ALA A 27 21.80 -14.97 -13.44
C ALA A 27 21.91 -13.45 -13.28
N GLY A 28 23.03 -12.97 -12.73
CA GLY A 28 23.28 -11.55 -12.48
C GLY A 28 22.61 -10.95 -11.24
N LYS A 29 21.80 -11.70 -10.51
CA LYS A 29 21.24 -11.26 -9.24
C LYS A 29 22.24 -11.46 -8.08
N SER A 30 22.17 -10.56 -7.11
CA SER A 30 22.98 -10.66 -5.90
C SER A 30 22.58 -11.89 -5.07
N LEU A 31 23.57 -12.56 -4.47
CA LEU A 31 23.34 -13.63 -3.47
C LEU A 31 22.48 -13.18 -2.28
N ARG A 32 22.46 -11.88 -1.97
CA ARG A 32 21.62 -11.35 -0.89
C ARG A 32 20.13 -11.34 -1.23
N VAL A 33 19.75 -11.45 -2.48
CA VAL A 33 18.33 -11.51 -2.87
C VAL A 33 17.80 -12.90 -2.56
N ALA A 34 16.88 -12.97 -1.60
CA ALA A 34 16.21 -14.22 -1.21
C ALA A 34 15.00 -14.53 -2.08
N ALA A 35 14.27 -13.48 -2.52
CA ALA A 35 13.15 -13.62 -3.44
C ALA A 35 12.84 -12.28 -4.13
N GLU A 36 12.27 -12.36 -5.32
CA GLU A 36 11.72 -11.23 -6.05
C GLU A 36 10.43 -11.69 -6.74
N VAL A 37 9.31 -11.02 -6.44
CA VAL A 37 7.97 -11.40 -6.92
C VAL A 37 7.23 -10.16 -7.38
N PRO A 38 6.54 -10.19 -8.54
CA PRO A 38 5.79 -9.04 -9.03
C PRO A 38 4.57 -8.76 -8.13
N VAL A 39 4.33 -7.46 -7.90
CA VAL A 39 3.15 -6.95 -7.21
C VAL A 39 2.12 -6.57 -8.27
N ASN A 40 1.23 -7.48 -8.58
CA ASN A 40 0.24 -7.31 -9.65
C ASN A 40 -1.21 -7.21 -9.14
N PHE A 41 -1.42 -7.27 -7.83
CA PHE A 41 -2.74 -7.25 -7.18
C PHE A 41 -3.71 -8.28 -7.78
N GLY A 42 -3.20 -9.48 -8.12
CA GLY A 42 -3.97 -10.61 -8.61
C GLY A 42 -4.27 -10.60 -10.11
N ASP A 43 -3.87 -9.58 -10.85
CA ASP A 43 -3.99 -9.55 -12.31
C ASP A 43 -2.60 -9.69 -12.97
N PRO A 44 -2.25 -10.86 -13.50
CA PRO A 44 -0.96 -11.09 -14.15
C PRO A 44 -0.78 -10.28 -15.46
N ARG A 45 -1.88 -9.75 -16.03
CA ARG A 45 -1.86 -8.92 -17.23
C ARG A 45 -1.68 -7.44 -16.92
N ARG A 46 -1.61 -7.08 -15.63
CA ARG A 46 -1.43 -5.69 -15.22
C ARG A 46 -0.07 -5.20 -15.69
N GLU A 47 -0.08 -4.24 -16.59
CA GLU A 47 1.13 -3.69 -17.21
C GLU A 47 1.84 -2.67 -16.33
N GLU A 48 1.11 -2.09 -15.36
CA GLU A 48 1.65 -1.05 -14.49
C GLU A 48 1.10 -1.19 -13.07
N THR A 49 2.01 -1.17 -12.10
CA THR A 49 1.68 -1.08 -10.68
C THR A 49 2.61 -0.10 -9.99
N LYS A 50 2.06 0.72 -9.09
CA LYS A 50 2.82 1.64 -8.27
C LYS A 50 2.56 1.35 -6.80
N SER A 51 3.61 1.30 -6.02
CA SER A 51 3.56 1.26 -4.57
C SER A 51 4.68 2.14 -4.04
N GLU A 52 4.32 3.29 -3.51
CA GLU A 52 5.25 4.26 -2.94
C GLU A 52 5.24 4.18 -1.41
N GLN A 53 4.32 3.40 -0.85
CA GLN A 53 4.21 3.22 0.59
C GLN A 53 5.15 2.13 1.10
N SER A 54 5.51 2.25 2.37
CA SER A 54 6.28 1.22 3.05
C SER A 54 5.51 -0.09 3.11
N VAL A 55 6.24 -1.18 2.91
CA VAL A 55 5.72 -2.53 3.13
C VAL A 55 5.47 -2.73 4.62
N VAL A 56 4.31 -3.24 4.98
CA VAL A 56 4.00 -3.64 6.36
C VAL A 56 4.33 -5.10 6.54
N VAL A 57 5.13 -5.38 7.56
CA VAL A 57 5.61 -6.74 7.85
C VAL A 57 5.14 -7.17 9.24
N SER A 58 4.60 -8.39 9.34
CA SER A 58 4.33 -9.07 10.59
C SER A 58 4.56 -10.56 10.43
N GLY A 59 5.38 -11.13 11.31
CA GLY A 59 5.85 -12.50 11.18
C GLY A 59 6.54 -12.75 9.83
N TYR A 60 6.04 -13.72 9.10
CA TYR A 60 6.53 -14.06 7.74
C TYR A 60 5.66 -13.46 6.63
N GLY A 61 4.75 -12.57 6.98
CA GLY A 61 3.88 -11.89 6.04
C GLY A 61 4.33 -10.47 5.74
N ALA A 62 4.17 -10.05 4.50
CA ALA A 62 4.42 -8.69 4.04
C ALA A 62 3.23 -8.21 3.19
N VAL A 63 2.70 -7.03 3.48
CA VAL A 63 1.60 -6.42 2.73
C VAL A 63 2.09 -5.23 1.95
N VAL A 64 1.73 -5.18 0.69
CA VAL A 64 1.93 -4.05 -0.23
C VAL A 64 0.58 -3.44 -0.56
N VAL A 65 0.50 -2.12 -0.54
CA VAL A 65 -0.67 -1.36 -0.97
C VAL A 65 -0.38 -0.65 -2.28
N SER A 66 -1.39 -0.49 -3.11
CA SER A 66 -1.27 0.30 -4.34
C SER A 66 -1.61 1.76 -4.06
N ASN A 67 -0.72 2.65 -4.45
CA ASN A 67 -1.01 4.08 -4.57
C ASN A 67 -1.05 4.53 -6.02
N ASP A 68 -1.74 3.80 -6.82
CA ASP A 68 -1.91 4.08 -8.22
C ASP A 68 -2.60 5.44 -8.46
N TYR A 69 -1.81 6.43 -8.84
CA TYR A 69 -2.28 7.78 -9.20
C TYR A 69 -2.69 7.90 -10.67
N ARG A 70 -3.14 6.82 -11.31
CA ARG A 70 -3.50 6.84 -12.74
C ARG A 70 -4.43 7.98 -13.13
N ASN A 71 -5.21 8.52 -12.20
CA ASN A 71 -6.07 9.66 -12.47
C ASN A 71 -5.31 10.96 -12.75
N THR A 72 -4.04 11.05 -12.37
CA THR A 72 -3.20 12.16 -12.80
C THR A 72 -2.92 12.13 -14.31
N SER A 73 -3.07 10.97 -14.94
CA SER A 73 -2.92 10.83 -16.39
C SER A 73 -4.02 11.49 -17.22
N LEU A 74 -5.16 11.86 -16.61
CA LEU A 74 -6.17 12.69 -17.28
C LEU A 74 -5.60 14.06 -17.70
N LEU A 75 -4.52 14.48 -17.04
CA LEU A 75 -3.80 15.73 -17.34
C LEU A 75 -2.46 15.50 -18.02
N SER A 76 -2.19 14.28 -18.48
CA SER A 76 -0.92 13.94 -19.14
C SER A 76 -0.67 14.73 -20.44
N GLY A 77 -1.71 15.38 -20.97
CA GLY A 77 -1.58 16.33 -22.06
C GLY A 77 -1.09 17.71 -21.63
N GLY A 78 -1.19 18.04 -20.34
CA GLY A 78 -0.88 19.37 -19.78
C GLY A 78 -1.62 20.51 -20.45
N THR A 79 -1.67 21.66 -19.79
CA THR A 79 -2.19 22.89 -20.38
C THR A 79 -1.13 23.65 -21.19
N GLY A 80 0.13 23.18 -21.12
CA GLY A 80 1.30 23.88 -21.64
C GLY A 80 1.76 25.04 -20.78
N VAL A 81 1.09 25.29 -19.64
CA VAL A 81 1.46 26.34 -18.66
C VAL A 81 1.91 25.66 -17.37
N ALA A 82 3.21 25.60 -17.14
CA ALA A 82 3.84 24.85 -16.05
C ALA A 82 3.23 25.13 -14.67
N LEU A 83 2.90 26.39 -14.38
CA LEU A 83 2.31 26.78 -13.10
C LEU A 83 0.89 26.21 -12.91
N ILE A 84 0.09 26.22 -13.97
CA ILE A 84 -1.26 25.65 -13.95
C ILE A 84 -1.18 24.13 -13.81
N ASP A 85 -0.30 23.48 -14.55
CA ASP A 85 -0.11 22.05 -14.49
C ASP A 85 0.38 21.61 -13.11
N GLN A 86 1.28 22.37 -12.48
CA GLN A 86 1.76 22.13 -11.12
C GLN A 86 0.65 22.30 -10.08
N ALA A 87 -0.16 23.36 -10.18
CA ALA A 87 -1.27 23.58 -9.27
C ALA A 87 -2.36 22.51 -9.41
N MET A 88 -2.69 22.12 -10.64
CA MET A 88 -3.65 21.06 -10.91
C MET A 88 -3.16 19.70 -10.44
N ASN A 89 -1.89 19.36 -10.67
CA ASN A 89 -1.29 18.12 -10.16
C ASN A 89 -1.29 18.11 -8.63
N GLY A 90 -0.99 19.21 -7.98
CA GLY A 90 -1.10 19.33 -6.53
C GLY A 90 -2.52 19.09 -6.01
N ALA A 91 -3.51 19.69 -6.64
CA ALA A 91 -4.92 19.48 -6.30
C ALA A 91 -5.34 18.01 -6.51
N ILE A 92 -4.90 17.38 -7.60
CA ILE A 92 -5.19 15.97 -7.88
C ILE A 92 -4.53 15.06 -6.84
N VAL A 93 -3.28 15.32 -6.44
CA VAL A 93 -2.62 14.55 -5.39
C VAL A 93 -3.39 14.66 -4.07
N LEU A 94 -3.83 15.87 -3.69
CA LEU A 94 -4.64 16.08 -2.50
C LEU A 94 -5.95 15.31 -2.52
N MET A 95 -6.57 15.20 -3.68
CA MET A 95 -7.87 14.56 -3.89
C MET A 95 -7.75 13.14 -4.43
N SER A 96 -6.55 12.64 -4.67
CA SER A 96 -6.32 11.40 -5.42
C SER A 96 -7.08 10.20 -4.88
N GLY A 97 -7.18 10.09 -3.56
CA GLY A 97 -7.92 9.01 -2.93
C GLY A 97 -9.42 9.07 -3.17
N THR A 98 -9.99 10.26 -3.34
CA THR A 98 -11.43 10.47 -3.49
C THR A 98 -11.89 10.43 -4.95
N THR A 99 -10.98 10.68 -5.90
CA THR A 99 -11.30 10.77 -7.34
C THR A 99 -11.05 9.47 -8.10
N LYS A 100 -10.42 8.49 -7.49
CA LYS A 100 -10.14 7.21 -8.13
C LYS A 100 -11.40 6.42 -8.44
N VAL A 101 -11.50 5.95 -9.67
CA VAL A 101 -12.64 5.17 -10.20
C VAL A 101 -12.37 3.67 -10.12
N GLN A 102 -11.11 3.25 -10.01
CA GLN A 102 -10.73 1.84 -10.01
C GLN A 102 -10.13 1.42 -8.68
N PRO A 103 -10.50 0.26 -8.18
CA PRO A 103 -9.82 -0.37 -7.08
C PRO A 103 -8.42 -0.78 -7.54
N TRP A 104 -7.49 -0.66 -6.66
CA TRP A 104 -6.12 -0.94 -6.95
C TRP A 104 -5.55 -2.02 -6.09
N GLY A 105 -5.95 -2.11 -4.88
CA GLY A 105 -5.77 -3.31 -4.09
C GLY A 105 -4.72 -3.24 -3.01
N VAL A 106 -4.79 -4.28 -2.22
CA VAL A 106 -3.88 -4.64 -1.14
C VAL A 106 -3.46 -6.08 -1.38
N GLN A 107 -2.17 -6.36 -1.41
CA GLN A 107 -1.65 -7.72 -1.64
C GLN A 107 -0.72 -8.14 -0.52
N LYS A 108 -0.96 -9.33 0.01
CA LYS A 108 -0.08 -9.95 1.00
C LYS A 108 0.76 -11.05 0.35
N PHE A 109 2.02 -11.06 0.74
CA PHE A 109 2.95 -12.11 0.44
C PHE A 109 3.35 -12.82 1.74
N THR A 110 3.69 -14.08 1.65
CA THR A 110 4.18 -14.88 2.79
C THR A 110 5.44 -15.61 2.39
N TRP A 111 6.44 -15.51 3.26
CA TRP A 111 7.67 -16.28 3.14
C TRP A 111 7.48 -17.69 3.68
N ASP A 112 7.65 -18.68 2.81
CA ASP A 112 7.67 -20.09 3.18
C ASP A 112 9.13 -20.51 3.48
N LYS A 113 9.39 -20.77 4.76
CA LYS A 113 10.74 -21.14 5.22
C LYS A 113 11.22 -22.48 4.64
N ALA A 114 10.32 -23.43 4.50
CA ALA A 114 10.68 -24.78 4.07
C ALA A 114 11.09 -24.79 2.59
N SER A 115 10.30 -24.15 1.75
CA SER A 115 10.60 -24.03 0.31
C SER A 115 11.48 -22.84 -0.03
N ARG A 116 11.75 -21.90 0.93
CA ARG A 116 12.45 -20.63 0.71
C ARG A 116 11.88 -19.86 -0.47
N GLN A 117 10.55 -19.71 -0.48
CA GLN A 117 9.82 -18.99 -1.52
C GLN A 117 8.93 -17.91 -0.92
N LEU A 118 8.86 -16.78 -1.61
CA LEU A 118 7.89 -15.74 -1.33
C LEU A 118 6.68 -15.94 -2.24
N LYS A 119 5.51 -16.14 -1.65
CA LYS A 119 4.27 -16.46 -2.37
C LYS A 119 3.20 -15.42 -2.07
N SER A 120 2.38 -15.08 -3.07
CA SER A 120 1.15 -14.31 -2.83
C SER A 120 0.21 -15.14 -1.96
N ALA A 121 -0.17 -14.59 -0.81
CA ALA A 121 -1.05 -15.26 0.15
C ALA A 121 -2.52 -14.89 -0.10
N TRP A 122 -2.80 -13.60 -0.30
CA TRP A 122 -4.11 -13.10 -0.68
C TRP A 122 -4.01 -11.75 -1.37
N VAL A 123 -5.07 -11.41 -2.09
CA VAL A 123 -5.27 -10.10 -2.72
C VAL A 123 -6.66 -9.59 -2.37
N ASN A 124 -6.76 -8.31 -2.00
CA ASN A 124 -8.03 -7.61 -1.86
C ASN A 124 -8.07 -6.45 -2.86
N THR A 125 -9.01 -6.50 -3.80
CA THR A 125 -9.22 -5.47 -4.84
C THR A 125 -10.38 -4.53 -4.52
N GLN A 126 -11.01 -4.67 -3.35
CA GLN A 126 -12.14 -3.86 -2.91
C GLN A 126 -11.73 -2.71 -1.99
N VAL A 127 -10.48 -2.75 -1.51
CA VAL A 127 -9.92 -1.74 -0.63
C VAL A 127 -8.81 -0.99 -1.33
N SER A 128 -8.79 0.30 -1.17
CA SER A 128 -7.77 1.21 -1.64
C SER A 128 -7.09 1.88 -0.45
N CYS A 129 -5.77 1.93 -0.45
CA CYS A 129 -4.97 2.63 0.55
C CYS A 129 -4.01 3.60 -0.17
N PRO A 130 -4.53 4.66 -0.81
CA PRO A 130 -3.77 5.41 -1.80
C PRO A 130 -2.58 6.20 -1.24
N ASN A 131 -2.67 6.69 -0.01
CA ASN A 131 -1.72 7.67 0.52
C ASN A 131 -1.20 7.35 1.93
N ALA A 132 -1.59 6.23 2.52
CA ALA A 132 -1.20 5.92 3.90
C ALA A 132 -0.08 4.90 3.95
N ILE A 133 0.84 5.08 4.89
CA ILE A 133 1.66 3.97 5.37
C ILE A 133 0.77 3.16 6.32
N PRO A 134 0.40 1.94 5.95
CA PRO A 134 -0.52 1.13 6.74
C PRO A 134 0.13 0.57 8.00
N THR A 135 -0.68 -0.03 8.88
CA THR A 135 -0.21 -0.71 10.07
C THR A 135 -0.91 -2.05 10.28
N VAL A 136 -0.36 -2.87 11.16
CA VAL A 136 -0.92 -4.16 11.53
C VAL A 136 -0.94 -4.32 13.04
N SER A 137 -2.03 -4.87 13.55
CA SER A 137 -2.13 -5.35 14.93
C SER A 137 -1.94 -6.86 14.95
N GLU A 138 -0.86 -7.32 15.58
CA GLU A 138 -0.64 -8.76 15.78
C GLU A 138 -1.64 -9.34 16.77
N ALA A 139 -2.02 -8.58 17.78
CA ALA A 139 -2.97 -9.02 18.78
C ALA A 139 -4.37 -9.29 18.19
N SER A 140 -4.87 -8.40 17.36
CA SER A 140 -6.18 -8.55 16.72
C SER A 140 -6.13 -9.23 15.35
N GLN A 141 -4.95 -9.51 14.81
CA GLN A 141 -4.73 -10.02 13.46
C GLN A 141 -5.46 -9.15 12.41
N ARG A 142 -5.29 -7.83 12.53
CA ARG A 142 -5.93 -6.82 11.66
C ARG A 142 -4.90 -5.94 11.00
N PHE A 143 -5.10 -5.70 9.72
CA PHE A 143 -4.42 -4.69 8.94
C PHE A 143 -5.30 -3.44 8.88
N TYR A 144 -4.69 -2.25 8.95
CA TYR A 144 -5.39 -0.96 8.89
C TYR A 144 -4.68 -0.01 7.95
N CYS A 145 -5.46 0.77 7.19
CA CYS A 145 -4.94 1.87 6.39
C CYS A 145 -5.95 3.02 6.26
N VAL A 146 -5.46 4.18 5.88
CA VAL A 146 -6.30 5.27 5.37
C VAL A 146 -6.59 4.97 3.91
N GLY A 147 -7.83 4.78 3.60
CA GLY A 147 -8.31 4.41 2.28
C GLY A 147 -9.15 5.49 1.61
N ALA A 148 -9.71 5.14 0.48
CA ALA A 148 -10.68 5.96 -0.23
C ALA A 148 -11.75 5.11 -0.89
N TYR A 149 -13.00 5.56 -0.78
CA TYR A 149 -14.14 4.87 -1.37
C TYR A 149 -15.27 5.87 -1.66
N LEU A 150 -15.85 5.77 -2.87
CA LEU A 150 -16.97 6.61 -3.32
C LEU A 150 -16.75 8.12 -3.06
N GLY A 151 -15.58 8.63 -3.37
CA GLY A 151 -15.26 10.04 -3.19
C GLY A 151 -14.95 10.47 -1.75
N SER A 152 -14.93 9.56 -0.79
CA SER A 152 -14.66 9.85 0.62
C SER A 152 -13.37 9.17 1.08
N TRP A 153 -12.63 9.82 1.95
CA TRP A 153 -11.57 9.20 2.72
C TRP A 153 -12.15 8.23 3.72
N THR A 154 -11.49 7.12 3.92
CA THR A 154 -11.97 6.04 4.81
C THR A 154 -10.86 5.53 5.71
N ILE A 155 -11.23 4.90 6.81
CA ILE A 155 -10.38 3.95 7.52
C ILE A 155 -10.84 2.57 7.09
N GLU A 156 -9.92 1.79 6.60
CA GLU A 156 -10.14 0.42 6.17
C GLU A 156 -9.50 -0.56 7.15
N SER A 157 -10.18 -1.64 7.44
CA SER A 157 -9.62 -2.76 8.19
C SER A 157 -9.84 -4.07 7.47
N LEU A 158 -8.76 -4.85 7.34
CA LEU A 158 -8.76 -6.16 6.73
C LEU A 158 -8.29 -7.23 7.73
N ASP A 159 -8.80 -8.42 7.58
CA ASP A 159 -8.25 -9.58 8.28
C ASP A 159 -6.86 -9.90 7.74
N TRP A 160 -5.86 -10.00 8.63
CA TRP A 160 -4.47 -10.22 8.27
C TRP A 160 -4.22 -11.58 7.60
N ARG A 161 -5.01 -12.60 7.95
CA ARG A 161 -4.82 -13.97 7.44
C ARG A 161 -5.48 -14.18 6.09
N THR A 162 -6.66 -13.59 5.89
CA THR A 162 -7.50 -13.86 4.71
C THR A 162 -7.59 -12.71 3.72
N GLY A 163 -7.27 -11.48 4.13
CA GLY A 163 -7.46 -10.27 3.33
C GLY A 163 -8.92 -9.82 3.24
N GLY A 164 -9.85 -10.52 3.92
CA GLY A 164 -11.26 -10.14 3.96
C GLY A 164 -11.48 -8.80 4.65
N GLY A 165 -12.41 -7.98 4.12
CA GLY A 165 -12.82 -6.72 4.74
C GLY A 165 -13.43 -6.94 6.11
N HIS A 166 -13.00 -6.16 7.11
CA HIS A 166 -13.57 -6.21 8.46
C HIS A 166 -14.50 -5.04 8.69
N PHE A 167 -14.01 -3.82 8.48
CA PHE A 167 -14.85 -2.63 8.48
C PHE A 167 -14.28 -1.55 7.55
N ARG A 168 -15.19 -0.63 7.18
CA ARG A 168 -14.89 0.64 6.52
C ARG A 168 -15.56 1.75 7.29
N LYS A 169 -14.79 2.74 7.75
CA LYS A 169 -15.30 3.94 8.39
C LYS A 169 -15.13 5.14 7.47
N PHE A 170 -16.21 5.79 7.10
CA PHE A 170 -16.17 7.01 6.32
C PHE A 170 -15.73 8.19 7.18
N MET A 171 -14.74 8.95 6.69
CA MET A 171 -14.19 10.12 7.36
C MET A 171 -14.67 11.43 6.74
N GLY A 172 -14.91 11.45 5.44
CA GLY A 172 -15.37 12.60 4.68
C GLY A 172 -14.52 12.87 3.44
N MET A 173 -14.92 13.88 2.68
CA MET A 173 -14.33 14.22 1.38
C MET A 173 -13.19 15.26 1.49
N LEU A 174 -13.04 15.91 2.64
CA LEU A 174 -12.11 17.02 2.79
C LEU A 174 -10.66 16.55 2.80
N PRO A 175 -9.71 17.35 2.25
CA PRO A 175 -8.29 17.05 2.24
C PRO A 175 -7.69 16.79 3.64
N ARG A 176 -8.30 17.35 4.70
CA ARG A 176 -7.88 17.12 6.08
C ARG A 176 -7.87 15.64 6.51
N TYR A 177 -8.58 14.78 5.80
CA TYR A 177 -8.61 13.34 6.07
C TYR A 177 -7.61 12.55 5.24
N ASN A 178 -6.92 13.22 4.31
CA ASN A 178 -5.83 12.64 3.55
C ASN A 178 -4.60 12.49 4.44
N SER A 179 -4.08 11.29 4.57
CA SER A 179 -2.88 11.02 5.38
C SER A 179 -1.58 11.53 4.75
N PHE A 180 -1.58 11.81 3.47
CA PHE A 180 -0.45 12.37 2.72
C PHE A 180 0.90 11.74 3.08
N TYR A 181 0.97 10.41 2.93
CA TYR A 181 2.12 9.54 3.26
C TYR A 181 2.45 9.41 4.76
N ALA A 182 1.63 9.95 5.65
CA ALA A 182 1.84 9.73 7.06
C ALA A 182 1.52 8.28 7.47
N SER A 183 2.21 7.81 8.50
CA SER A 183 1.95 6.48 9.03
C SER A 183 0.65 6.43 9.82
N THR A 184 -0.04 5.30 9.70
CA THR A 184 -1.15 4.94 10.58
C THR A 184 -0.59 4.16 11.78
N GLN A 185 -0.96 4.54 12.98
CA GLN A 185 -0.48 3.91 14.21
C GLN A 185 -1.66 3.49 15.08
N LEU A 186 -1.45 2.43 15.85
CA LEU A 186 -2.39 1.97 16.86
C LEU A 186 -2.08 2.65 18.18
N THR A 187 -3.11 3.10 18.88
CA THR A 187 -3.01 3.66 20.22
C THR A 187 -3.27 2.61 21.27
N GLY A 188 -2.80 2.85 22.50
CA GLY A 188 -2.90 1.87 23.60
C GLY A 188 -4.33 1.54 24.01
N ASP A 189 -5.29 2.39 23.68
CA ASP A 189 -6.72 2.20 23.91
C ASP A 189 -7.45 1.49 22.74
N GLY A 190 -6.68 1.03 21.73
CA GLY A 190 -7.21 0.35 20.56
C GLY A 190 -7.72 1.26 19.45
N GLY A 191 -7.54 2.57 19.58
CA GLY A 191 -7.81 3.54 18.52
C GLY A 191 -6.74 3.57 17.44
N LEU A 192 -6.94 4.43 16.46
CA LEU A 192 -6.00 4.71 15.36
C LEU A 192 -5.66 6.19 15.34
N ILE A 193 -4.39 6.51 15.12
CA ILE A 193 -3.94 7.87 14.86
C ILE A 193 -3.11 7.90 13.57
N TYR A 194 -3.30 8.95 12.79
CA TYR A 194 -2.46 9.21 11.61
C TYR A 194 -2.26 10.71 11.40
N GLY A 195 -1.11 11.07 10.84
CA GLY A 195 -0.88 12.43 10.37
C GLY A 195 -1.77 12.75 9.18
N SER A 196 -2.21 13.98 9.06
CA SER A 196 -2.99 14.48 7.94
C SER A 196 -2.45 15.82 7.46
N PHE A 197 -3.04 16.35 6.39
CA PHE A 197 -2.63 17.65 5.85
C PHE A 197 -2.72 18.80 6.85
N ASP A 198 -3.74 18.76 7.73
CA ASP A 198 -4.02 19.83 8.70
C ASP A 198 -3.56 19.48 10.13
N GLY A 199 -2.84 18.37 10.31
CA GLY A 199 -2.39 17.95 11.63
C GLY A 199 -2.49 16.44 11.86
N ALA A 200 -3.17 16.00 12.92
CA ALA A 200 -3.37 14.59 13.22
C ALA A 200 -4.87 14.28 13.35
N VAL A 201 -5.24 13.09 12.89
CA VAL A 201 -6.59 12.55 13.02
C VAL A 201 -6.55 11.37 13.97
N TYR A 202 -7.33 11.43 15.04
CA TYR A 202 -7.54 10.32 15.95
C TYR A 202 -8.91 9.68 15.71
N VAL A 203 -8.92 8.38 15.60
CA VAL A 203 -10.13 7.57 15.45
C VAL A 203 -10.21 6.64 16.65
N PRO A 204 -11.16 6.89 17.58
CA PRO A 204 -11.28 6.07 18.78
C PRO A 204 -11.68 4.64 18.44
N ALA A 205 -11.31 3.71 19.31
CA ALA A 205 -11.83 2.35 19.25
C ALA A 205 -13.36 2.35 19.31
N ALA A 206 -13.99 1.44 18.59
CA ALA A 206 -15.42 1.19 18.79
C ALA A 206 -15.60 0.42 20.13
N HIS A 207 -16.39 0.96 21.02
CA HIS A 207 -16.84 0.30 22.25
C HIS A 207 -18.05 -0.57 21.98
#